data_3f8f46ecf20e3ea0618497c56093a091
#
_entry.id   3f8f46ecf20e3ea0618497c56093a091
#
_cell.length_a   1.000
_cell.length_b   1.000
_cell.length_c   1.000
_cell.angle_alpha   90.00
_cell.angle_beta   90.00
_cell.angle_gamma   90.00
#
_symmetry.space_group_name_H-M   'P 1'
#
loop_
_entity.id
_entity.type
_entity.pdbx_description
1 polymer ?
#
loop_
_entity_poly.entity_id
_entity_poly.type
_entity_poly.pdbx_seq_one_letter_code
_entity_poly.pdbx_strand_id
1 'polypeptide(L)'
;VKDNVPTITSVKPYSPLELEGRDLYIREGCNACHTQMIRPFRDEVVRFNGKNGQYSKAGEFVFDRPFLWGSKRTGPDLHREGGKNPDTWHFKHMLNPRVTSPGSIMPRYPWLIYNELDRTKTKDKITLLKNVFGAPYTEDQINNVDKIVDEQAAKIVQGIYSGDPEIKKAFDAQKAEQGEAFIPVEKREIIAVIAYLQRLGTDIKTSEVKTASNN
;
A
#
# COMPACT_ATOMS: atom_id res chain seq x y z
N VAL A 1 24.65 1.21 6.48
CA VAL A 1 23.47 2.07 6.32
C VAL A 1 23.08 2.70 7.65
N LYS A 2 23.10 1.94 8.77
CA LYS A 2 22.74 2.49 10.09
C LYS A 2 23.63 3.65 10.54
N ASP A 3 24.91 3.65 10.18
CA ASP A 3 25.89 4.64 10.63
C ASP A 3 25.81 5.97 9.88
N ASN A 4 25.22 5.97 8.68
CA ASN A 4 25.16 7.13 7.80
C ASN A 4 23.76 7.70 7.58
N VAL A 5 22.71 7.04 8.08
CA VAL A 5 21.34 7.46 7.90
C VAL A 5 20.65 7.54 9.26
N PRO A 6 20.11 8.72 9.65
CA PRO A 6 19.37 8.83 10.89
C PRO A 6 18.25 7.78 10.95
N THR A 7 18.26 6.96 11.97
CA THR A 7 17.21 5.96 12.19
C THR A 7 15.94 6.68 12.61
N ILE A 8 14.85 6.46 11.86
CA ILE A 8 13.53 6.93 12.24
C ILE A 8 12.85 5.78 12.98
N THR A 9 12.74 5.89 14.28
CA THR A 9 12.27 4.81 15.17
C THR A 9 10.81 4.42 14.95
N SER A 10 10.01 5.31 14.35
CA SER A 10 8.60 5.05 14.00
C SER A 10 8.42 4.17 12.78
N VAL A 11 9.46 4.02 11.93
CA VAL A 11 9.36 3.22 10.70
C VAL A 11 9.33 1.73 11.05
N LYS A 12 8.29 1.06 10.55
CA LYS A 12 8.03 -0.38 10.77
C LYS A 12 8.12 -1.15 9.45
N PRO A 13 8.48 -2.43 9.49
CA PRO A 13 8.39 -3.27 8.30
C PRO A 13 6.93 -3.39 7.83
N TYR A 14 6.76 -3.71 6.56
CA TYR A 14 5.45 -3.93 5.97
C TYR A 14 4.73 -5.12 6.64
N SER A 15 3.43 -5.02 6.84
CA SER A 15 2.61 -6.19 7.20
C SER A 15 2.64 -7.23 6.07
N PRO A 16 2.24 -8.48 6.34
CA PRO A 16 2.20 -9.52 5.30
C PRO A 16 1.41 -9.10 4.05
N LEU A 17 0.24 -8.52 4.21
CA LEU A 17 -0.60 -8.07 3.10
C LEU A 17 0.00 -6.87 2.36
N GLU A 18 0.59 -5.92 3.08
CA GLU A 18 1.30 -4.78 2.49
C GLU A 18 2.51 -5.21 1.68
N LEU A 19 3.23 -6.24 2.14
CA LEU A 19 4.38 -6.81 1.43
C LEU A 19 3.95 -7.44 0.09
N GLU A 20 2.86 -8.23 0.08
CA GLU A 20 2.30 -8.77 -1.16
C GLU A 20 1.82 -7.64 -2.09
N GLY A 21 1.19 -6.62 -1.54
CA GLY A 21 0.79 -5.43 -2.31
C GLY A 21 1.98 -4.69 -2.92
N ARG A 22 3.11 -4.63 -2.22
CA ARG A 22 4.35 -4.06 -2.74
C ARG A 22 4.91 -4.88 -3.90
N ASP A 23 4.89 -6.19 -3.79
CA ASP A 23 5.34 -7.06 -4.87
C ASP A 23 4.47 -6.92 -6.13
N LEU A 24 3.14 -6.81 -5.95
CA LEU A 24 2.20 -6.51 -7.03
C LEU A 24 2.47 -5.13 -7.65
N TYR A 25 2.70 -4.11 -6.85
CA TYR A 25 3.04 -2.76 -7.31
C TYR A 25 4.30 -2.75 -8.19
N ILE A 26 5.31 -3.56 -7.85
CA ILE A 26 6.52 -3.74 -8.65
C ILE A 26 6.22 -4.54 -9.92
N ARG A 27 5.48 -5.64 -9.80
CA ARG A 27 5.09 -6.51 -10.92
C ARG A 27 4.33 -5.73 -12.00
N GLU A 28 3.41 -4.88 -11.60
CA GLU A 28 2.61 -4.06 -12.52
C GLU A 28 3.36 -2.84 -13.05
N GLY A 29 4.60 -2.61 -12.61
CA GLY A 29 5.43 -1.49 -13.07
C GLY A 29 4.94 -0.11 -12.62
N CYS A 30 4.13 -0.02 -11.57
CA CYS A 30 3.57 1.24 -11.07
C CYS A 30 4.65 2.28 -10.78
N ASN A 31 5.81 1.84 -10.27
CA ASN A 31 6.97 2.69 -9.96
C ASN A 31 7.61 3.32 -11.21
N ALA A 32 7.32 2.83 -12.43
CA ALA A 32 7.80 3.45 -13.66
C ALA A 32 7.14 4.81 -13.93
N CYS A 33 5.88 4.98 -13.47
CA CYS A 33 5.12 6.23 -13.61
C CYS A 33 4.98 6.99 -12.29
N HIS A 34 4.95 6.26 -11.15
CA HIS A 34 4.76 6.77 -9.80
C HIS A 34 6.00 6.53 -8.95
N THR A 35 6.80 7.54 -8.74
CA THR A 35 7.93 7.43 -7.82
C THR A 35 7.46 7.46 -6.37
N GLN A 36 8.31 7.01 -5.45
CA GLN A 36 8.08 7.07 -4.00
C GLN A 36 9.20 7.86 -3.31
N MET A 37 9.54 9.01 -3.88
CA MET A 37 10.55 9.89 -3.31
C MET A 37 10.21 11.35 -3.59
N ILE A 38 9.68 12.04 -2.61
CA ILE A 38 9.49 13.49 -2.66
C ILE A 38 10.85 14.15 -2.43
N ARG A 39 11.34 14.87 -3.43
CA ARG A 39 12.62 15.57 -3.37
C ARG A 39 12.51 16.84 -2.52
N PRO A 40 13.63 17.38 -1.98
CA PRO A 40 13.63 18.58 -1.14
C PRO A 40 13.46 19.88 -1.94
N PHE A 41 12.63 19.88 -2.96
CA PHE A 41 12.24 21.05 -3.74
C PHE A 41 10.89 21.56 -3.27
N ARG A 42 10.78 22.89 -3.09
CA ARG A 42 9.56 23.51 -2.58
C ARG A 42 8.31 23.05 -3.32
N ASP A 43 8.37 23.04 -4.65
CA ASP A 43 7.21 22.69 -5.48
C ASP A 43 6.77 21.23 -5.31
N GLU A 44 7.73 20.30 -5.19
CA GLU A 44 7.42 18.90 -4.92
C GLU A 44 6.86 18.70 -3.53
N VAL A 45 7.47 19.33 -2.54
CA VAL A 45 7.03 19.24 -1.16
C VAL A 45 5.60 19.77 -1.01
N VAL A 46 5.29 20.93 -1.59
CA VAL A 46 3.94 21.50 -1.56
C VAL A 46 2.93 20.61 -2.31
N ARG A 47 3.33 20.11 -3.49
CA ARG A 47 2.43 19.34 -4.37
C ARG A 47 2.09 17.97 -3.81
N PHE A 48 3.06 17.23 -3.27
CA PHE A 48 2.89 15.82 -2.93
C PHE A 48 2.70 15.55 -1.44
N ASN A 49 3.19 16.41 -0.56
CA ASN A 49 3.14 16.20 0.88
C ASN A 49 2.09 17.04 1.62
N GLY A 50 1.37 17.91 0.93
CA GLY A 50 0.32 18.71 1.56
C GLY A 50 0.83 19.58 2.72
N LYS A 51 0.08 19.60 3.83
CA LYS A 51 0.27 20.56 4.93
C LYS A 51 1.58 20.39 5.72
N ASN A 52 2.21 19.23 5.72
CA ASN A 52 3.36 18.96 6.60
C ASN A 52 4.73 19.25 5.96
N GLY A 53 4.76 19.60 4.67
CA GLY A 53 5.94 20.16 4.01
C GLY A 53 7.23 19.33 4.10
N GLN A 54 7.16 18.00 4.27
CA GLN A 54 8.34 17.18 4.45
C GLN A 54 8.70 16.37 3.20
N TYR A 55 9.95 16.54 2.73
CA TYR A 55 10.52 15.66 1.71
C TYR A 55 10.83 14.26 2.27
N SER A 56 11.04 13.30 1.37
CA SER A 56 11.36 11.93 1.72
C SER A 56 12.74 11.83 2.35
N LYS A 57 12.83 11.20 3.51
CA LYS A 57 14.10 10.98 4.24
C LYS A 57 14.59 9.56 4.02
N ALA A 58 15.89 9.36 3.86
CA ALA A 58 16.48 8.04 3.63
C ALA A 58 16.11 7.01 4.72
N GLY A 59 15.95 7.45 5.97
CA GLY A 59 15.53 6.59 7.08
C GLY A 59 14.12 5.99 6.95
N GLU A 60 13.28 6.54 6.07
CA GLU A 60 11.93 6.00 5.83
C GLU A 60 11.94 4.70 5.02
N PHE A 61 13.02 4.41 4.31
CA PHE A 61 13.15 3.29 3.36
C PHE A 61 14.00 2.13 3.89
N VAL A 62 14.28 2.08 5.18
CA VAL A 62 15.19 1.07 5.77
C VAL A 62 14.73 -0.37 5.53
N PHE A 63 13.44 -0.59 5.32
CA PHE A 63 12.86 -1.90 5.02
C PHE A 63 12.52 -2.10 3.53
N ASP A 64 12.75 -1.10 2.68
CA ASP A 64 12.52 -1.21 1.24
C ASP A 64 13.68 -1.90 0.51
N ARG A 65 13.35 -2.91 -0.28
CA ARG A 65 14.29 -3.65 -1.12
C ARG A 65 13.58 -4.13 -2.39
N PRO A 66 13.89 -3.53 -3.55
CA PRO A 66 14.68 -2.31 -3.80
C PRO A 66 13.95 -1.02 -3.39
N PHE A 67 14.66 0.11 -3.40
CA PHE A 67 14.03 1.43 -3.33
C PHE A 67 13.24 1.70 -4.61
N LEU A 68 12.04 2.23 -4.48
CA LEU A 68 11.17 2.55 -5.62
C LEU A 68 11.24 4.04 -5.97
N TRP A 69 12.45 4.56 -5.98
CA TRP A 69 12.75 5.93 -6.34
C TRP A 69 12.85 6.09 -7.86
N GLY A 70 12.49 7.28 -8.35
CA GLY A 70 12.63 7.59 -9.75
C GLY A 70 12.53 9.10 -10.01
N SER A 71 12.88 9.50 -11.22
CA SER A 71 12.81 10.89 -11.65
C SER A 71 11.50 11.22 -12.37
N LYS A 72 10.81 10.22 -12.91
CA LYS A 72 9.58 10.40 -13.69
C LYS A 72 8.39 10.72 -12.78
N ARG A 73 7.57 11.64 -13.26
CA ARG A 73 6.30 12.08 -12.65
C ARG A 73 5.20 12.03 -13.70
N THR A 74 5.09 10.90 -14.43
CA THR A 74 3.94 10.65 -15.32
C THR A 74 2.66 10.64 -14.52
N GLY A 75 2.68 9.96 -13.36
CA GLY A 75 1.71 10.13 -12.28
C GLY A 75 2.31 10.87 -11.08
N PRO A 76 1.50 11.23 -10.06
CA PRO A 76 1.98 11.86 -8.84
C PRO A 76 2.92 10.93 -8.05
N ASP A 77 3.79 11.53 -7.22
CA ASP A 77 4.57 10.78 -6.24
C ASP A 77 3.65 10.19 -5.17
N LEU A 78 3.85 8.91 -4.82
CA LEU A 78 2.97 8.17 -3.91
C LEU A 78 3.57 7.98 -2.52
N HIS A 79 4.75 8.54 -2.21
CA HIS A 79 5.38 8.30 -0.90
C HIS A 79 4.56 8.81 0.31
N ARG A 80 3.57 9.67 0.08
CA ARG A 80 2.64 10.19 1.10
C ARG A 80 1.18 9.86 0.81
N GLU A 81 0.93 8.78 0.08
CA GLU A 81 -0.43 8.43 -0.33
C GLU A 81 -1.27 7.90 0.83
N GLY A 82 -0.68 7.21 1.79
CA GLY A 82 -1.38 6.58 2.90
C GLY A 82 -2.34 7.52 3.65
N GLY A 83 -3.62 7.12 3.71
CA GLY A 83 -4.70 7.89 4.33
C GLY A 83 -5.09 9.19 3.60
N LYS A 84 -4.62 9.41 2.38
CA LYS A 84 -4.99 10.57 1.56
C LYS A 84 -6.33 10.36 0.86
N ASN A 85 -6.51 9.18 0.31
CA ASN A 85 -7.73 8.76 -0.35
C ASN A 85 -8.31 7.52 0.36
N PRO A 86 -9.65 7.34 0.39
CA PRO A 86 -10.26 6.15 0.99
C PRO A 86 -10.05 4.90 0.13
N ASP A 87 -10.22 3.72 0.72
CA ASP A 87 -10.06 2.42 0.04
C ASP A 87 -10.94 2.29 -1.21
N THR A 88 -12.18 2.79 -1.12
CA THR A 88 -13.11 2.84 -2.26
C THR A 88 -12.58 3.65 -3.42
N TRP A 89 -11.88 4.76 -3.15
CA TRP A 89 -11.27 5.58 -4.19
C TRP A 89 -10.16 4.79 -4.90
N HIS A 90 -9.28 4.13 -4.16
CA HIS A 90 -8.23 3.30 -4.73
C HIS A 90 -8.79 2.15 -5.58
N PHE A 91 -9.83 1.49 -5.08
CA PHE A 91 -10.51 0.43 -5.81
C PHE A 91 -11.04 0.93 -7.17
N LYS A 92 -11.80 2.03 -7.17
CA LYS A 92 -12.34 2.64 -8.40
C LYS A 92 -11.24 3.14 -9.32
N HIS A 93 -10.17 3.69 -8.75
CA HIS A 93 -9.04 4.21 -9.53
C HIS A 93 -8.31 3.09 -10.28
N MET A 94 -8.07 1.94 -9.67
CA MET A 94 -7.46 0.80 -10.35
C MET A 94 -8.38 0.21 -11.41
N LEU A 95 -9.69 0.14 -11.15
CA LEU A 95 -10.67 -0.33 -12.12
C LEU A 95 -10.76 0.59 -13.34
N ASN A 96 -10.87 1.89 -13.11
CA ASN A 96 -10.87 2.91 -14.14
C ASN A 96 -10.42 4.27 -13.59
N PRO A 97 -9.17 4.68 -13.83
CA PRO A 97 -8.63 5.92 -13.30
C PRO A 97 -9.45 7.18 -13.63
N ARG A 98 -10.14 7.17 -14.78
CA ARG A 98 -10.91 8.33 -15.26
C ARG A 98 -12.17 8.60 -14.44
N VAL A 99 -12.64 7.62 -13.68
CA VAL A 99 -13.79 7.78 -12.77
C VAL A 99 -13.42 8.68 -11.57
N THR A 100 -12.20 8.57 -11.09
CA THR A 100 -11.72 9.34 -9.92
C THR A 100 -10.88 10.55 -10.31
N SER A 101 -10.26 10.50 -11.49
CA SER A 101 -9.38 11.56 -12.02
C SER A 101 -9.69 11.79 -13.50
N PRO A 102 -10.66 12.62 -13.84
CA PRO A 102 -11.00 12.94 -15.23
C PRO A 102 -9.77 13.39 -16.04
N GLY A 103 -9.62 12.88 -17.26
CA GLY A 103 -8.46 13.15 -18.11
C GLY A 103 -7.20 12.33 -17.79
N SER A 104 -7.25 11.40 -16.85
CA SER A 104 -6.13 10.53 -16.51
C SER A 104 -5.68 9.70 -17.71
N ILE A 105 -4.36 9.67 -17.93
CA ILE A 105 -3.70 8.80 -18.93
C ILE A 105 -3.30 7.45 -18.35
N MET A 106 -3.47 7.23 -17.03
CA MET A 106 -3.18 5.96 -16.37
C MET A 106 -3.98 4.83 -16.99
N PRO A 107 -3.37 3.67 -17.31
CA PRO A 107 -4.10 2.50 -17.78
C PRO A 107 -5.03 1.96 -16.69
N ARG A 108 -5.99 1.13 -17.10
CA ARG A 108 -6.84 0.35 -16.19
C ARG A 108 -6.10 -0.91 -15.77
N TYR A 109 -6.37 -1.40 -14.57
CA TYR A 109 -5.81 -2.63 -14.02
C TYR A 109 -6.94 -3.58 -13.55
N PRO A 110 -7.88 -3.98 -14.44
CA PRO A 110 -9.05 -4.77 -14.03
C PRO A 110 -8.66 -6.16 -13.52
N TRP A 111 -7.56 -6.74 -14.01
CA TRP A 111 -7.10 -8.06 -13.56
C TRP A 111 -6.79 -8.11 -12.06
N LEU A 112 -6.32 -7.03 -11.43
CA LEU A 112 -6.14 -6.96 -9.98
C LEU A 112 -7.43 -7.23 -9.20
N ILE A 113 -8.59 -6.94 -9.82
CA ILE A 113 -9.92 -7.15 -9.22
C ILE A 113 -10.41 -8.58 -9.46
N TYR A 114 -9.93 -9.25 -10.51
CA TYR A 114 -10.38 -10.59 -10.86
C TYR A 114 -9.44 -11.70 -10.37
N ASN A 115 -8.15 -11.42 -10.26
CA ASN A 115 -7.16 -12.41 -9.86
C ASN A 115 -7.17 -12.64 -8.35
N GLU A 116 -6.99 -13.92 -7.96
CA GLU A 116 -6.72 -14.30 -6.58
C GLU A 116 -5.27 -13.98 -6.21
N LEU A 117 -5.07 -13.46 -5.01
CA LEU A 117 -3.75 -13.17 -4.45
C LEU A 117 -3.04 -14.48 -4.09
N ASP A 118 -1.88 -14.73 -4.69
CA ASP A 118 -1.01 -15.83 -4.29
C ASP A 118 -0.30 -15.51 -2.97
N ARG A 119 -0.66 -16.24 -1.92
CA ARG A 119 -0.10 -16.10 -0.57
C ARG A 119 0.84 -17.24 -0.17
N THR A 120 1.10 -18.17 -1.09
CA THR A 120 1.84 -19.42 -0.78
C THR A 120 3.24 -19.17 -0.23
N LYS A 121 3.88 -18.06 -0.62
CA LYS A 121 5.24 -17.70 -0.20
C LYS A 121 5.31 -16.56 0.80
N THR A 122 4.20 -16.03 1.27
CA THR A 122 4.18 -14.86 2.16
C THR A 122 4.93 -15.11 3.47
N LYS A 123 4.73 -16.28 4.08
CA LYS A 123 5.45 -16.67 5.30
C LYS A 123 6.95 -16.78 5.07
N ASP A 124 7.36 -17.37 3.96
CA ASP A 124 8.79 -17.55 3.62
C ASP A 124 9.47 -16.20 3.37
N LYS A 125 8.78 -15.26 2.69
CA LYS A 125 9.27 -13.88 2.47
C LYS A 125 9.55 -13.17 3.78
N ILE A 126 8.61 -13.21 4.73
CA ILE A 126 8.75 -12.55 6.04
C ILE A 126 9.87 -13.20 6.84
N THR A 127 9.95 -14.52 6.83
CA THR A 127 11.02 -15.28 7.48
C THR A 127 12.40 -14.91 6.91
N LEU A 128 12.49 -14.78 5.59
CA LEU A 128 13.72 -14.34 4.91
C LEU A 128 14.09 -12.90 5.32
N LEU A 129 13.12 -11.99 5.32
CA LEU A 129 13.35 -10.59 5.71
C LEU A 129 13.83 -10.48 7.14
N LYS A 130 13.32 -11.30 8.07
CA LYS A 130 13.77 -11.37 9.44
C LYS A 130 15.20 -11.92 9.53
N ASN A 131 15.43 -13.10 8.99
CA ASN A 131 16.66 -13.87 9.23
C ASN A 131 17.87 -13.33 8.45
N VAL A 132 17.65 -12.84 7.24
CA VAL A 132 18.74 -12.37 6.36
C VAL A 132 18.92 -10.84 6.46
N PHE A 133 17.84 -10.10 6.54
CA PHE A 133 17.90 -8.63 6.51
C PHE A 133 17.66 -7.97 7.88
N GLY A 134 17.41 -8.76 8.92
CA GLY A 134 17.24 -8.27 10.28
C GLY A 134 15.97 -7.40 10.47
N ALA A 135 14.94 -7.62 9.66
CA ALA A 135 13.66 -6.93 9.85
C ALA A 135 13.00 -7.41 11.16
N PRO A 136 12.45 -6.51 11.99
CA PRO A 136 11.98 -6.82 13.34
C PRO A 136 10.60 -7.49 13.36
N TYR A 137 10.43 -8.56 12.58
CA TYR A 137 9.24 -9.41 12.67
C TYR A 137 9.31 -10.32 13.90
N THR A 138 8.21 -10.42 14.63
CA THR A 138 8.08 -11.35 15.75
C THR A 138 7.74 -12.77 15.27
N GLU A 139 8.02 -13.78 16.10
CA GLU A 139 7.60 -15.15 15.80
C GLU A 139 6.08 -15.28 15.70
N ASP A 140 5.36 -14.53 16.52
CA ASP A 140 3.89 -14.50 16.47
C ASP A 140 3.39 -14.01 15.12
N GLN A 141 3.96 -12.93 14.58
CA GLN A 141 3.62 -12.43 13.25
C GLN A 141 3.90 -13.46 12.14
N ILE A 142 5.00 -14.20 12.24
CA ILE A 142 5.36 -15.23 11.26
C ILE A 142 4.40 -16.42 11.35
N ASN A 143 4.04 -16.82 12.57
CA ASN A 143 3.16 -17.99 12.76
C ASN A 143 1.70 -17.69 12.43
N ASN A 144 1.26 -16.43 12.53
CA ASN A 144 -0.11 -16.00 12.30
C ASN A 144 -0.28 -15.18 11.00
N VAL A 145 0.60 -15.39 10.01
CA VAL A 145 0.59 -14.63 8.73
C VAL A 145 -0.81 -14.60 8.09
N ASP A 146 -1.44 -15.76 7.92
CA ASP A 146 -2.75 -15.87 7.25
C ASP A 146 -3.82 -15.09 8.00
N LYS A 147 -3.86 -15.23 9.33
CA LYS A 147 -4.81 -14.49 10.18
C LYS A 147 -4.61 -12.97 10.05
N ILE A 148 -3.37 -12.50 10.06
CA ILE A 148 -3.06 -11.07 9.94
C ILE A 148 -3.49 -10.54 8.56
N VAL A 149 -3.25 -11.33 7.50
CA VAL A 149 -3.69 -10.99 6.13
C VAL A 149 -5.20 -10.90 6.06
N ASP A 150 -5.92 -11.91 6.58
CA ASP A 150 -7.38 -11.97 6.51
C ASP A 150 -8.03 -10.82 7.31
N GLU A 151 -7.52 -10.50 8.49
CA GLU A 151 -8.02 -9.38 9.32
C GLU A 151 -7.79 -8.02 8.63
N GLN A 152 -6.64 -7.81 8.02
CA GLN A 152 -6.34 -6.57 7.29
C GLN A 152 -7.19 -6.47 6.03
N ALA A 153 -7.32 -7.55 5.27
CA ALA A 153 -8.13 -7.62 4.06
C ALA A 153 -9.61 -7.32 4.35
N ALA A 154 -10.16 -7.91 5.40
CA ALA A 154 -11.55 -7.68 5.81
C ALA A 154 -11.82 -6.20 6.14
N LYS A 155 -10.88 -5.51 6.81
CA LYS A 155 -11.00 -4.08 7.11
C LYS A 155 -11.04 -3.24 5.83
N ILE A 156 -10.18 -3.53 4.86
CA ILE A 156 -10.14 -2.81 3.58
C ILE A 156 -11.45 -3.03 2.81
N VAL A 157 -11.93 -4.29 2.73
CA VAL A 157 -13.20 -4.61 2.06
C VAL A 157 -14.37 -3.88 2.74
N GLN A 158 -14.39 -3.83 4.08
CA GLN A 158 -15.38 -3.05 4.80
C GLN A 158 -15.31 -1.56 4.44
N GLY A 159 -14.09 -0.99 4.31
CA GLY A 159 -13.86 0.39 3.87
C GLY A 159 -14.39 0.64 2.45
N ILE A 160 -14.16 -0.30 1.52
CA ILE A 160 -14.67 -0.22 0.15
C ILE A 160 -16.20 -0.21 0.13
N TYR A 161 -16.84 -1.14 0.85
CA TYR A 161 -18.29 -1.29 0.88
C TYR A 161 -18.99 -0.14 1.61
N SER A 162 -18.37 0.39 2.66
CA SER A 162 -18.90 1.57 3.38
C SER A 162 -18.83 2.83 2.52
N GLY A 163 -17.80 2.95 1.68
CA GLY A 163 -17.64 4.08 0.78
C GLY A 163 -18.51 4.03 -0.49
N ASP A 164 -18.88 2.82 -0.92
CA ASP A 164 -19.83 2.61 -2.04
C ASP A 164 -20.56 1.27 -1.89
N PRO A 165 -21.80 1.27 -1.39
CA PRO A 165 -22.60 0.05 -1.23
C PRO A 165 -22.95 -0.67 -2.55
N GLU A 166 -22.92 0.04 -3.69
CA GLU A 166 -23.21 -0.59 -4.99
C GLU A 166 -22.11 -1.57 -5.39
N ILE A 167 -20.87 -1.34 -4.96
CA ILE A 167 -19.76 -2.30 -5.16
C ILE A 167 -20.09 -3.62 -4.44
N LYS A 168 -20.61 -3.55 -3.22
CA LYS A 168 -21.03 -4.74 -2.47
C LYS A 168 -22.13 -5.49 -3.20
N LYS A 169 -23.19 -4.80 -3.64
CA LYS A 169 -24.30 -5.43 -4.40
C LYS A 169 -23.80 -6.10 -5.68
N ALA A 170 -22.87 -5.47 -6.40
CA ALA A 170 -22.29 -6.05 -7.61
C ALA A 170 -21.54 -7.36 -7.31
N PHE A 171 -20.77 -7.42 -6.22
CA PHE A 171 -20.06 -8.64 -5.82
C PHE A 171 -21.00 -9.71 -5.25
N ASP A 172 -22.05 -9.32 -4.53
CA ASP A 172 -23.09 -10.26 -4.05
C ASP A 172 -23.83 -10.92 -5.24
N ALA A 173 -24.16 -10.14 -6.30
CA ALA A 173 -24.72 -10.66 -7.54
C ALA A 173 -23.74 -11.59 -8.28
N GLN A 174 -22.47 -11.20 -8.40
CA GLN A 174 -21.45 -12.05 -9.00
C GLN A 174 -21.26 -13.37 -8.23
N LYS A 175 -21.32 -13.33 -6.90
CA LYS A 175 -21.24 -14.53 -6.06
C LYS A 175 -22.45 -15.46 -6.29
N ALA A 176 -23.66 -14.90 -6.43
CA ALA A 176 -24.85 -15.67 -6.73
C ALA A 176 -24.77 -16.33 -8.10
N GLU A 177 -24.17 -15.67 -9.09
CA GLU A 177 -24.01 -16.20 -10.45
C GLU A 177 -22.90 -17.27 -10.55
N GLN A 178 -21.75 -17.04 -9.92
CA GLN A 178 -20.57 -17.90 -10.03
C GLN A 178 -20.54 -19.05 -9.03
N GLY A 179 -21.32 -18.98 -7.93
CA GLY A 179 -21.36 -20.01 -6.91
C GLY A 179 -19.98 -20.30 -6.31
N GLU A 180 -19.54 -21.57 -6.37
CA GLU A 180 -18.23 -22.00 -5.83
C GLU A 180 -17.00 -21.43 -6.56
N ALA A 181 -17.17 -21.02 -7.81
CA ALA A 181 -16.10 -20.40 -8.59
C ALA A 181 -15.82 -18.93 -8.18
N PHE A 182 -16.66 -18.35 -7.32
CA PHE A 182 -16.49 -16.97 -6.89
C PHE A 182 -15.26 -16.81 -5.97
N ILE A 183 -14.33 -15.98 -6.38
CA ILE A 183 -13.20 -15.58 -5.54
C ILE A 183 -13.66 -14.49 -4.58
N PRO A 184 -13.63 -14.69 -3.24
CA PRO A 184 -13.94 -13.66 -2.26
C PRO A 184 -13.13 -12.40 -2.48
N VAL A 185 -13.74 -11.23 -2.26
CA VAL A 185 -13.08 -9.94 -2.53
C VAL A 185 -11.82 -9.75 -1.68
N GLU A 186 -11.85 -10.26 -0.45
CA GLU A 186 -10.73 -10.25 0.51
C GLU A 186 -9.49 -10.99 0.00
N LYS A 187 -9.68 -11.93 -0.92
CA LYS A 187 -8.59 -12.74 -1.50
C LYS A 187 -8.06 -12.19 -2.83
N ARG A 188 -8.55 -11.07 -3.30
CA ARG A 188 -8.17 -10.52 -4.61
C ARG A 188 -6.91 -9.65 -4.51
N GLU A 189 -6.11 -9.63 -5.57
CA GLU A 189 -4.85 -8.86 -5.65
C GLU A 189 -5.03 -7.38 -5.34
N ILE A 190 -6.16 -6.79 -5.74
CA ILE A 190 -6.46 -5.37 -5.49
C ILE A 190 -6.40 -5.00 -4.01
N ILE A 191 -6.79 -5.90 -3.10
CA ILE A 191 -6.81 -5.64 -1.68
C ILE A 191 -5.39 -5.49 -1.13
N ALA A 192 -4.45 -6.30 -1.59
CA ALA A 192 -3.05 -6.16 -1.22
C ALA A 192 -2.44 -4.86 -1.75
N VAL A 193 -2.76 -4.46 -2.99
CA VAL A 193 -2.30 -3.19 -3.55
C VAL A 193 -2.85 -2.01 -2.73
N ILE A 194 -4.12 -2.03 -2.34
CA ILE A 194 -4.71 -0.98 -1.49
C ILE A 194 -4.01 -0.96 -0.12
N ALA A 195 -3.77 -2.11 0.51
CA ALA A 195 -3.04 -2.20 1.77
C ALA A 195 -1.67 -1.51 1.69
N TYR A 196 -0.93 -1.78 0.63
CA TYR A 196 0.37 -1.16 0.39
C TYR A 196 0.27 0.36 0.18
N LEU A 197 -0.65 0.83 -0.66
CA LEU A 197 -0.82 2.27 -0.91
C LEU A 197 -1.24 3.02 0.37
N GLN A 198 -2.13 2.46 1.16
CA GLN A 198 -2.57 3.03 2.43
C GLN A 198 -1.47 3.06 3.50
N ARG A 199 -0.43 2.24 3.34
CA ARG A 199 0.72 2.20 4.24
C ARG A 199 1.71 3.33 3.99
N LEU A 200 1.82 3.82 2.76
CA LEU A 200 2.87 4.74 2.32
C LEU A 200 2.87 6.06 3.12
N GLY A 201 4.00 6.36 3.75
CA GLY A 201 4.24 7.59 4.50
C GLY A 201 3.50 7.71 5.84
N THR A 202 2.85 6.65 6.34
CA THR A 202 2.08 6.70 7.59
C THR A 202 2.97 6.71 8.84
N ASP A 203 4.17 6.15 8.78
CA ASP A 203 5.08 6.07 9.93
C ASP A 203 5.53 7.45 10.43
N ILE A 204 5.73 8.39 9.54
CA ILE A 204 6.12 9.77 9.91
C ILE A 204 4.95 10.53 10.53
N LYS A 205 3.74 10.35 10.03
CA LYS A 205 2.55 10.98 10.62
C LYS A 205 2.37 10.60 12.10
N THR A 206 2.74 9.37 12.45
CA THR A 206 2.64 8.87 13.83
C THR A 206 3.69 9.49 14.76
N SER A 207 4.87 9.86 14.27
CA SER A 207 5.94 10.47 15.06
C SER A 207 5.63 11.93 15.44
N GLU A 208 4.95 12.66 14.57
CA GLU A 208 4.57 14.06 14.84
C GLU A 208 3.51 14.20 15.94
N VAL A 209 2.59 13.23 16.04
CA VAL A 209 1.58 13.21 17.11
C VAL A 209 2.21 13.00 18.48
N LYS A 210 3.29 12.23 18.59
CA LYS A 210 3.98 12.01 19.87
C LYS A 210 4.79 13.20 20.34
N THR A 211 5.36 14.00 19.45
CA THR A 211 6.08 15.24 19.81
C THR A 211 5.13 16.35 20.21
N ALA A 212 3.93 16.43 19.67
CA ALA A 212 2.91 17.42 20.04
C ALA A 212 2.24 17.11 21.40
N SER A 213 2.27 15.86 21.88
CA SER A 213 1.71 15.48 23.18
C SER A 213 2.68 15.62 24.35
N ASN A 214 3.95 15.95 24.12
CA ASN A 214 5.00 16.09 25.13
C ASN A 214 5.49 17.53 25.31
N ASN A 215 4.83 18.53 24.75
CA ASN A 215 4.93 19.95 25.02
C ASN A 215 3.60 20.47 25.59
#